data_c04dbbe62ee2bd8a650eb28118dfcee7
#
_entry.id   c04dbbe62ee2bd8a650eb28118dfcee7
#
_cell.length_a   1.000
_cell.length_b   1.000
_cell.length_c   1.000
_cell.angle_alpha   90.00
_cell.angle_beta   90.00
_cell.angle_gamma   90.00
#
_symmetry.space_group_name_H-M   'P 1'
#
loop_
_entity.id
_entity.type
_entity.pdbx_description
1 polymer ?
#
loop_
_entity_poly.entity_id
_entity_poly.type
_entity_poly.pdbx_seq_one_letter_code
_entity_poly.pdbx_strand_id
1 'polypeptide(L)'
;PERIYPVGRLDRNTTGVLLLTNDGDLASKLTHPKFLKKKVYHVHLDKNLTAHDMDQIREGITLEDGEIKADAVKYADDSNKAQVGIEIHSGKNRIVRRIFESLGYRVTKLDRVQFAGLTKKNLRRGDWRFLTEKEVDMLRMGAFE
;
A
#
# COMPACT_ATOMS: atom_id res chain seq x y z
N PRO A 1 -18.25 25.02 6.92
CA PRO A 1 -17.63 23.72 7.16
C PRO A 1 -16.29 23.59 6.43
N GLU A 2 -15.38 22.89 7.04
CA GLU A 2 -14.08 22.66 6.46
C GLU A 2 -14.14 21.63 5.34
N ARG A 3 -13.31 21.84 4.32
CA ARG A 3 -13.16 20.88 3.23
C ARG A 3 -12.21 19.77 3.67
N ILE A 4 -12.60 18.54 3.39
CA ILE A 4 -11.79 17.35 3.71
C ILE A 4 -11.27 16.75 2.40
N TYR A 5 -9.99 16.41 2.38
CA TYR A 5 -9.32 15.85 1.22
C TYR A 5 -8.83 14.43 1.52
N PRO A 6 -9.00 13.49 0.59
CA PRO A 6 -8.32 12.21 0.72
C PRO A 6 -6.83 12.38 0.42
N VAL A 7 -6.01 11.64 1.14
CA VAL A 7 -4.57 11.58 0.87
C VAL A 7 -4.34 10.41 -0.09
N GLY A 8 -4.25 10.76 -1.38
CA GLY A 8 -4.16 9.77 -2.44
C GLY A 8 -5.48 9.07 -2.68
N ARG A 9 -5.42 7.90 -3.27
CA ARG A 9 -6.59 7.13 -3.67
C ARG A 9 -6.34 5.65 -3.44
N LEU A 10 -7.43 4.92 -3.22
CA LEU A 10 -7.44 3.47 -3.35
C LEU A 10 -8.01 3.15 -4.73
N ASP A 11 -7.38 2.23 -5.44
CA ASP A 11 -7.87 1.81 -6.74
C ASP A 11 -9.22 1.10 -6.61
N ARG A 12 -9.96 1.09 -7.72
CA ARG A 12 -11.18 0.30 -7.79
C ARG A 12 -10.87 -1.16 -7.44
N ASN A 13 -11.71 -1.77 -6.63
CA ASN A 13 -11.54 -3.13 -6.13
C ASN A 13 -10.37 -3.31 -5.15
N THR A 14 -9.90 -2.21 -4.55
CA THR A 14 -8.92 -2.24 -3.47
C THR A 14 -9.59 -1.69 -2.22
N THR A 15 -9.43 -2.41 -1.10
CA THR A 15 -9.91 -1.96 0.21
C THR A 15 -8.73 -1.47 1.05
N GLY A 16 -9.02 -0.95 2.23
CA GLY A 16 -7.98 -0.68 3.21
C GLY A 16 -7.94 0.73 3.74
N VAL A 17 -6.79 1.06 4.32
CA VAL A 17 -6.55 2.33 5.01
C VAL A 17 -6.56 3.47 4.01
N LEU A 18 -7.38 4.50 4.32
CA LEU A 18 -7.40 5.76 3.57
C LEU A 18 -7.35 6.90 4.58
N LEU A 19 -6.39 7.79 4.41
CA LEU A 19 -6.24 8.97 5.26
C LEU A 19 -7.01 10.14 4.66
N LEU A 20 -7.76 10.83 5.51
CA LEU A 20 -8.49 12.04 5.14
C LEU A 20 -7.96 13.19 5.99
N THR A 21 -7.83 14.38 5.40
CA THR A 21 -7.35 15.56 6.13
C THR A 21 -7.99 16.84 5.59
N ASN A 22 -8.10 17.84 6.44
CA ASN A 22 -8.46 19.20 6.02
C ASN A 22 -7.21 20.05 5.71
N ASP A 23 -6.02 19.51 5.92
CA ASP A 23 -4.75 20.18 5.63
C ASP A 23 -4.28 19.81 4.23
N GLY A 24 -4.58 20.68 3.24
CA GLY A 24 -4.23 20.45 1.85
C GLY A 24 -2.72 20.37 1.61
N ASP A 25 -1.95 21.13 2.36
CA ASP A 25 -0.49 21.12 2.22
C ASP A 25 0.08 19.77 2.67
N LEU A 26 -0.43 19.24 3.78
CA LEU A 26 -0.03 17.92 4.27
C LEU A 26 -0.44 16.82 3.27
N ALA A 27 -1.66 16.90 2.74
CA ALA A 27 -2.11 15.95 1.73
C ALA A 27 -1.19 15.94 0.51
N SER A 28 -0.82 17.13 0.01
CA SER A 28 0.09 17.27 -1.13
C SER A 28 1.46 16.68 -0.82
N LYS A 29 1.98 16.95 0.36
CA LYS A 29 3.29 16.43 0.79
C LYS A 29 3.29 14.90 0.86
N LEU A 30 2.23 14.32 1.42
CA LEU A 30 2.15 12.87 1.60
C LEU A 30 1.92 12.11 0.28
N THR A 31 1.44 12.79 -0.74
CA THR A 31 1.19 12.19 -2.06
C THR A 31 2.23 12.55 -3.11
N HIS A 32 3.14 13.48 -2.80
CA HIS A 32 4.11 13.96 -3.77
C HIS A 32 5.08 12.83 -4.18
N PRO A 33 5.33 12.65 -5.49
CA PRO A 33 6.22 11.57 -5.96
C PRO A 33 7.63 11.60 -5.35
N LYS A 34 8.12 12.77 -4.97
CA LYS A 34 9.44 12.93 -4.36
C LYS A 34 9.51 12.37 -2.94
N PHE A 35 8.36 12.27 -2.25
CA PHE A 35 8.27 11.86 -0.85
C PHE A 35 7.37 10.64 -0.68
N LEU A 36 7.55 9.64 -1.53
CA LEU A 36 6.74 8.43 -1.52
C LEU A 36 6.77 7.77 -0.15
N LYS A 37 5.59 7.49 0.38
CA LYS A 37 5.43 6.84 1.67
C LYS A 37 5.28 5.34 1.51
N LYS A 38 5.73 4.60 2.51
CA LYS A 38 5.59 3.16 2.54
C LYS A 38 4.12 2.76 2.61
N LYS A 39 3.76 1.79 1.79
CA LYS A 39 2.44 1.16 1.78
C LYS A 39 2.63 -0.33 1.96
N VAL A 40 1.78 -0.94 2.76
CA VAL A 40 1.78 -2.38 2.97
C VAL A 40 0.44 -2.92 2.53
N TYR A 41 0.47 -3.96 1.70
CA TYR A 41 -0.73 -4.61 1.18
C TYR A 41 -0.77 -6.07 1.57
N HIS A 42 -1.97 -6.54 1.86
CA HIS A 42 -2.28 -7.96 1.93
C HIS A 42 -2.92 -8.34 0.59
N VAL A 43 -2.30 -9.27 -0.11
CA VAL A 43 -2.66 -9.65 -1.48
C VAL A 43 -3.13 -11.09 -1.48
N HIS A 44 -4.29 -11.34 -2.09
CA HIS A 44 -4.77 -12.69 -2.35
C HIS A 44 -4.59 -12.97 -3.84
N LEU A 45 -3.90 -14.06 -4.15
CA LEU A 45 -3.62 -14.47 -5.52
C LEU A 45 -4.49 -15.67 -5.90
N ASP A 46 -4.65 -15.90 -7.18
CA ASP A 46 -5.41 -17.04 -7.72
C ASP A 46 -4.67 -18.36 -7.59
N LYS A 47 -3.39 -18.34 -7.26
CA LYS A 47 -2.56 -19.54 -7.07
C LYS A 47 -1.39 -19.19 -6.15
N ASN A 48 -0.70 -20.22 -5.66
CA ASN A 48 0.45 -20.04 -4.76
C ASN A 48 1.57 -19.26 -5.43
N LEU A 49 2.14 -18.32 -4.71
CA LEU A 49 3.33 -17.59 -5.16
C LEU A 49 4.54 -18.49 -4.96
N THR A 50 5.30 -18.71 -6.04
CA THR A 50 6.52 -19.50 -5.94
C THR A 50 7.63 -18.69 -5.28
N ALA A 51 8.58 -19.40 -4.65
CA ALA A 51 9.75 -18.75 -4.06
C ALA A 51 10.57 -18.00 -5.11
N HIS A 52 10.68 -18.57 -6.31
CA HIS A 52 11.39 -17.94 -7.42
C HIS A 52 10.76 -16.60 -7.80
N ASP A 53 9.44 -16.55 -7.95
CA ASP A 53 8.73 -15.31 -8.30
C ASP A 53 8.81 -14.29 -7.16
N MET A 54 8.75 -14.76 -5.91
CA MET A 54 8.92 -13.88 -4.75
C MET A 54 10.30 -13.21 -4.78
N ASP A 55 11.35 -13.96 -5.10
CA ASP A 55 12.70 -13.42 -5.22
C ASP A 55 12.79 -12.40 -6.34
N GLN A 56 12.11 -12.62 -7.46
CA GLN A 56 12.07 -11.65 -8.57
C GLN A 56 11.43 -10.33 -8.14
N ILE A 57 10.38 -10.37 -7.34
CA ILE A 57 9.75 -9.16 -6.83
C ILE A 57 10.71 -8.37 -5.93
N ARG A 58 11.49 -9.07 -5.11
CA ARG A 58 12.49 -8.44 -4.24
C ARG A 58 13.64 -7.84 -5.03
N GLU A 59 14.09 -8.51 -6.08
CA GLU A 59 15.24 -8.08 -6.88
C GLU A 59 14.89 -6.97 -7.88
N GLY A 60 13.66 -6.98 -8.37
CA GLY A 60 13.18 -5.98 -9.33
C GLY A 60 12.53 -6.61 -10.53
N ILE A 61 11.45 -6.00 -10.98
CA ILE A 61 10.68 -6.41 -12.15
C ILE A 61 10.60 -5.23 -13.09
N THR A 62 10.80 -5.46 -14.38
CA THR A 62 10.67 -4.42 -15.40
C THR A 62 9.24 -4.44 -15.93
N LEU A 63 8.54 -3.31 -15.74
CA LEU A 63 7.22 -3.06 -16.29
C LEU A 63 7.34 -2.06 -17.43
N GLU A 64 6.25 -1.80 -18.14
CA GLU A 64 6.23 -0.85 -19.27
C GLU A 64 6.76 0.54 -18.90
N ASP A 65 6.45 0.99 -17.68
CA ASP A 65 6.81 2.33 -17.21
C ASP A 65 8.01 2.33 -16.27
N GLY A 66 8.82 1.28 -16.30
CA GLY A 66 10.08 1.23 -15.57
C GLY A 66 10.21 0.06 -14.63
N GLU A 67 11.36 -0.02 -14.00
CA GLU A 67 11.67 -1.06 -13.03
C GLU A 67 11.02 -0.74 -11.67
N ILE A 68 10.53 -1.77 -11.02
CA ILE A 68 9.96 -1.67 -9.69
C ILE A 68 10.42 -2.85 -8.84
N LYS A 69 10.75 -2.61 -7.59
CA LYS A 69 11.01 -3.67 -6.63
C LYS A 69 10.27 -3.40 -5.35
N ALA A 70 9.89 -4.46 -4.67
CA ALA A 70 9.29 -4.33 -3.34
C ALA A 70 10.38 -4.13 -2.30
N ASP A 71 10.06 -3.37 -1.25
CA ASP A 71 10.96 -3.24 -0.10
C ASP A 71 10.99 -4.53 0.70
N ALA A 72 9.85 -5.22 0.75
CA ALA A 72 9.73 -6.53 1.37
C ALA A 72 8.55 -7.26 0.75
N VAL A 73 8.66 -8.58 0.66
CA VAL A 73 7.56 -9.44 0.26
C VAL A 73 7.70 -10.76 1.00
N LYS A 74 6.60 -11.27 1.54
CA LYS A 74 6.58 -12.51 2.29
C LYS A 74 5.19 -13.13 2.24
N TYR A 75 5.10 -14.41 2.58
CA TYR A 75 3.80 -15.05 2.75
C TYR A 75 3.12 -14.45 3.97
N ALA A 76 1.85 -14.09 3.83
CA ALA A 76 1.06 -13.54 4.94
C ALA A 76 0.55 -14.65 5.86
N ASP A 77 0.46 -15.86 5.32
CA ASP A 77 -0.04 -17.04 6.03
C ASP A 77 0.82 -18.23 5.63
N ASP A 78 1.49 -18.87 6.59
CA ASP A 78 2.37 -20.01 6.31
C ASP A 78 1.61 -21.20 5.74
N SER A 79 0.31 -21.31 6.02
CA SER A 79 -0.52 -22.39 5.53
C SER A 79 -1.17 -22.11 4.16
N ASN A 80 -1.05 -20.87 3.65
CA ASN A 80 -1.67 -20.50 2.38
C ASN A 80 -0.74 -19.57 1.60
N LYS A 81 0.03 -20.15 0.68
CA LYS A 81 1.02 -19.42 -0.12
C LYS A 81 0.41 -18.55 -1.23
N ALA A 82 -0.91 -18.54 -1.36
CA ALA A 82 -1.61 -17.61 -2.23
C ALA A 82 -1.90 -16.27 -1.54
N GLN A 83 -1.61 -16.15 -0.24
CA GLN A 83 -1.74 -14.91 0.51
C GLN A 83 -0.36 -14.34 0.81
N VAL A 84 -0.16 -13.09 0.39
CA VAL A 84 1.17 -12.44 0.39
C VAL A 84 1.07 -11.06 1.01
N GLY A 85 2.07 -10.70 1.80
CA GLY A 85 2.26 -9.33 2.27
C GLY A 85 3.35 -8.67 1.43
N ILE A 86 3.11 -7.46 0.96
CA ILE A 86 4.09 -6.70 0.18
C ILE A 86 4.20 -5.28 0.71
N GLU A 87 5.44 -4.83 0.90
CA GLU A 87 5.76 -3.45 1.25
C GLU A 87 6.37 -2.76 0.05
N ILE A 88 5.89 -1.57 -0.26
CA ILE A 88 6.32 -0.87 -1.46
C ILE A 88 6.27 0.66 -1.27
N HIS A 89 7.23 1.36 -1.86
CA HIS A 89 7.26 2.81 -1.98
C HIS A 89 7.03 3.14 -3.46
N SER A 90 5.78 3.33 -3.86
CA SER A 90 5.47 3.69 -5.25
C SER A 90 4.09 4.34 -5.32
N GLY A 91 3.99 5.39 -6.12
CA GLY A 91 2.72 6.02 -6.44
C GLY A 91 2.20 5.65 -7.82
N LYS A 92 2.83 4.70 -8.49
CA LYS A 92 2.40 4.30 -9.84
C LYS A 92 1.04 3.62 -9.80
N ASN A 93 0.24 3.89 -10.83
CA ASN A 93 -1.11 3.37 -10.93
C ASN A 93 -1.14 1.85 -10.92
N ARG A 94 -1.96 1.27 -10.06
CA ARG A 94 -2.22 -0.18 -9.96
C ARG A 94 -0.94 -1.01 -9.83
N ILE A 95 0.07 -0.46 -9.15
CA ILE A 95 1.41 -1.06 -9.18
C ILE A 95 1.46 -2.47 -8.61
N VAL A 96 0.78 -2.74 -7.49
CA VAL A 96 0.80 -4.08 -6.88
C VAL A 96 0.15 -5.10 -7.82
N ARG A 97 -0.98 -4.76 -8.43
CA ARG A 97 -1.65 -5.65 -9.39
C ARG A 97 -0.76 -5.93 -10.59
N ARG A 98 -0.12 -4.90 -11.12
CA ARG A 98 0.76 -5.06 -12.29
C ARG A 98 1.99 -5.91 -12.02
N ILE A 99 2.55 -5.80 -10.82
CA ILE A 99 3.68 -6.65 -10.42
C ILE A 99 3.30 -8.13 -10.53
N PHE A 100 2.20 -8.52 -9.88
CA PHE A 100 1.78 -9.92 -9.87
C PHE A 100 1.27 -10.38 -11.23
N GLU A 101 0.55 -9.53 -11.95
CA GLU A 101 0.07 -9.86 -13.29
C GLU A 101 1.22 -10.10 -14.27
N SER A 102 2.32 -9.35 -14.14
CA SER A 102 3.50 -9.52 -15.00
C SER A 102 4.16 -10.89 -14.81
N LEU A 103 3.94 -11.53 -13.67
CA LEU A 103 4.46 -12.85 -13.36
C LEU A 103 3.43 -13.97 -13.61
N GLY A 104 2.27 -13.63 -14.17
CA GLY A 104 1.24 -14.59 -14.51
C GLY A 104 0.22 -14.88 -13.42
N TYR A 105 0.16 -14.07 -12.37
CA TYR A 105 -0.82 -14.20 -11.29
C TYR A 105 -1.98 -13.24 -11.52
N ARG A 106 -3.14 -13.60 -10.98
CA ARG A 106 -4.28 -12.71 -10.89
C ARG A 106 -4.50 -12.36 -9.42
N VAL A 107 -4.63 -11.07 -9.13
CA VAL A 107 -4.93 -10.60 -7.79
C VAL A 107 -6.45 -10.66 -7.59
N THR A 108 -6.89 -11.55 -6.70
CA THR A 108 -8.32 -11.74 -6.44
C THR A 108 -8.84 -10.80 -5.34
N LYS A 109 -7.95 -10.38 -4.44
CA LYS A 109 -8.30 -9.43 -3.38
C LYS A 109 -7.07 -8.63 -3.00
N LEU A 110 -7.24 -7.34 -2.81
CA LEU A 110 -6.14 -6.43 -2.46
C LEU A 110 -6.61 -5.49 -1.35
N ASP A 111 -5.87 -5.49 -0.24
CA ASP A 111 -6.21 -4.71 0.95
C ASP A 111 -4.98 -3.93 1.41
N ARG A 112 -5.08 -2.60 1.44
CA ARG A 112 -3.98 -1.78 1.97
C ARG A 112 -4.08 -1.74 3.49
N VAL A 113 -3.15 -2.40 4.15
CA VAL A 113 -3.18 -2.56 5.61
C VAL A 113 -2.35 -1.52 6.34
N GLN A 114 -1.45 -0.82 5.63
CA GLN A 114 -0.66 0.25 6.22
C GLN A 114 -0.34 1.32 5.18
N PHE A 115 -0.45 2.57 5.59
CA PHE A 115 -0.05 3.74 4.79
C PHE A 115 0.67 4.73 5.68
N ALA A 116 1.92 5.09 5.32
CA ALA A 116 2.72 6.07 6.05
C ALA A 116 2.79 5.77 7.56
N GLY A 117 2.87 4.50 7.93
CA GLY A 117 2.91 4.06 9.33
C GLY A 117 1.56 3.88 10.00
N LEU A 118 0.47 4.33 9.36
CA LEU A 118 -0.88 4.21 9.91
C LEU A 118 -1.51 2.90 9.50
N THR A 119 -2.14 2.22 10.45
CA THR A 119 -2.85 0.96 10.22
C THR A 119 -4.34 1.12 10.48
N LYS A 120 -5.12 0.13 10.05
CA LYS A 120 -6.56 0.10 10.35
C LYS A 120 -6.88 -0.66 11.64
N LYS A 121 -5.94 -0.71 12.57
CA LYS A 121 -6.10 -1.41 13.85
C LYS A 121 -7.39 -0.98 14.54
N ASN A 122 -8.20 -1.96 14.94
CA ASN A 122 -9.49 -1.75 15.63
C ASN A 122 -10.55 -1.04 14.77
N LEU A 123 -10.33 -0.91 13.46
CA LEU A 123 -11.32 -0.37 12.55
C LEU A 123 -11.84 -1.48 11.64
N ARG A 124 -13.16 -1.58 11.54
CA ARG A 124 -13.81 -2.44 10.57
C ARG A 124 -14.02 -1.66 9.28
N ARG A 125 -14.33 -2.37 8.21
CA ARG A 125 -14.65 -1.73 6.93
C ARG A 125 -15.78 -0.72 7.10
N GLY A 126 -15.55 0.49 6.61
CA GLY A 126 -16.48 1.60 6.73
C GLY A 126 -16.33 2.42 8.01
N ASP A 127 -15.59 1.92 8.99
CA ASP A 127 -15.31 2.66 10.21
C ASP A 127 -14.25 3.74 9.98
N TRP A 128 -14.29 4.75 10.84
CA TRP A 128 -13.28 5.80 10.81
C TRP A 128 -12.96 6.24 12.25
N ARG A 129 -11.83 6.89 12.40
CA ARG A 129 -11.43 7.51 13.66
C ARG A 129 -10.59 8.74 13.38
N PHE A 130 -10.53 9.65 14.35
CA PHE A 130 -9.55 10.73 14.31
C PHE A 130 -8.16 10.19 14.64
N LEU A 131 -7.15 10.77 14.02
CA LEU A 131 -5.77 10.50 14.40
C LEU A 131 -5.49 11.18 15.73
N THR A 132 -4.55 10.61 16.50
CA THR A 132 -4.05 11.26 17.71
C THR A 132 -3.14 12.42 17.31
N GLU A 133 -2.95 13.36 18.24
CA GLU A 133 -2.04 14.47 18.02
C GLU A 133 -0.62 13.97 17.69
N LYS A 134 -0.18 12.93 18.38
CA LYS A 134 1.13 12.31 18.11
C LYS A 134 1.23 11.78 16.69
N GLU A 135 0.20 11.11 16.20
CA GLU A 135 0.16 10.60 14.83
C GLU A 135 0.25 11.74 13.81
N VAL A 136 -0.50 12.81 14.03
CA VAL A 136 -0.47 14.00 13.16
C VAL A 136 0.92 14.61 13.14
N ASP A 137 1.52 14.78 14.31
CA ASP A 137 2.86 15.35 14.42
C ASP A 137 3.90 14.52 13.69
N MET A 138 3.82 13.19 13.81
CA MET A 138 4.76 12.31 13.13
C MET A 138 4.59 12.36 11.61
N LEU A 139 3.36 12.48 11.11
CA LEU A 139 3.12 12.65 9.67
C LEU A 139 3.72 13.97 9.17
N ARG A 140 3.55 15.06 9.91
CA ARG A 140 4.10 16.36 9.55
C ARG A 140 5.61 16.37 9.55
N MET A 141 6.22 15.62 10.47
CA MET A 141 7.67 15.50 10.57
C MET A 141 8.28 14.56 9.55
N GLY A 142 7.45 13.80 8.82
CA GLY A 142 7.94 12.80 7.90
C GLY A 142 8.54 11.57 8.58
N ALA A 143 8.14 11.29 9.83
CA ALA A 143 8.71 10.19 10.61
C ALA A 143 8.24 8.81 10.16
N PHE A 144 7.10 8.72 9.46
CA PHE A 144 6.61 7.47 8.92
C PHE A 144 7.13 7.26 7.50
N GLU A 145 7.78 6.15 7.28
CA GLU A 145 8.28 5.74 5.99
C GLU A 145 7.21 5.07 5.12
#